data_d0866ef2365ee58d723e21d65ad1d30e
#
_entry.id   d0866ef2365ee58d723e21d65ad1d30e
#
_cell.length_a   1.000
_cell.length_b   1.000
_cell.length_c   1.000
_cell.angle_alpha   90.00
_cell.angle_beta   90.00
_cell.angle_gamma   90.00
#
_symmetry.space_group_name_H-M   'P 1'
#
loop_
_entity.id
_entity.type
_entity.pdbx_description
1 polymer ?
#
loop_
_entity_poly.entity_id
_entity_poly.type
_entity_poly.pdbx_seq_one_letter_code
_entity_poly.pdbx_strand_id
1 'polypeptide(L)'
;MSNESSRPPQQDRRRDDATELARLRREIALRDDVLAMAAHELRNPLHALSLHLALARTTAQGGNAVDAAERIRRAELTLKRYAERVTVLMELVASPGATYALVRQRIDVPALVATLVDSLEQEASSRGIAMQVVCDDPTFGPWRATDPVALEQVLDNLLLNAFKHSGASRVTIRLASAAGAWTLQVEDNGSGIALEDQRSVFEKFAVAAHSSRGAGTGLGLWIVTRLVQAMDGEITLRSAPGTGCIFTVRIPEADDMSTHR
;
A
#
# COMPACT_ATOMS: atom_id res chain seq x y z
N MET A 1 -42.15 -2.41 49.60
CA MET A 1 -41.78 -3.37 48.55
C MET A 1 -40.43 -2.87 48.00
N SER A 2 -39.37 -3.47 48.46
CA SER A 2 -37.99 -3.02 48.26
C SER A 2 -37.51 -3.51 46.92
N ASN A 3 -37.00 -2.59 46.11
CA ASN A 3 -36.39 -2.85 44.81
C ASN A 3 -34.91 -3.21 45.00
N GLU A 4 -34.59 -4.51 45.12
CA GLU A 4 -33.21 -4.99 45.11
C GLU A 4 -32.63 -4.91 43.72
N SER A 5 -31.87 -3.87 43.51
CA SER A 5 -31.04 -3.66 42.32
C SER A 5 -29.96 -4.76 42.21
N SER A 6 -30.14 -5.72 41.32
CA SER A 6 -29.24 -6.85 41.07
C SER A 6 -27.88 -6.33 40.56
N ARG A 7 -26.90 -6.18 41.45
CA ARG A 7 -25.49 -6.03 41.03
C ARG A 7 -24.99 -7.37 40.50
N PRO A 8 -24.35 -7.42 39.32
CA PRO A 8 -23.76 -8.66 38.83
C PRO A 8 -22.69 -9.17 39.80
N PRO A 9 -22.53 -10.49 39.97
CA PRO A 9 -21.59 -11.08 40.91
C PRO A 9 -20.15 -10.65 40.61
N GLN A 10 -19.36 -10.38 41.61
CA GLN A 10 -17.97 -9.88 41.52
C GLN A 10 -17.05 -10.75 40.63
N GLN A 11 -17.38 -12.01 40.42
CA GLN A 11 -16.63 -12.93 39.56
C GLN A 11 -16.80 -12.61 38.08
N ASP A 12 -17.99 -12.18 37.63
CA ASP A 12 -18.22 -11.81 36.23
C ASP A 12 -17.48 -10.50 35.85
N ARG A 13 -17.49 -9.51 36.75
CA ARG A 13 -16.71 -8.28 36.56
C ARG A 13 -15.21 -8.54 36.43
N ARG A 14 -14.64 -9.43 37.26
CA ARG A 14 -13.21 -9.79 37.19
C ARG A 14 -12.86 -10.53 35.91
N ARG A 15 -13.78 -11.32 35.36
CA ARG A 15 -13.60 -11.98 34.06
C ARG A 15 -13.67 -10.97 32.90
N ASP A 16 -14.62 -10.05 32.96
CA ASP A 16 -14.75 -8.98 31.95
C ASP A 16 -13.52 -8.06 31.99
N ASP A 17 -13.07 -7.63 33.15
CA ASP A 17 -11.87 -6.81 33.33
C ASP A 17 -10.60 -7.54 32.83
N ALA A 18 -10.46 -8.84 33.09
CA ALA A 18 -9.32 -9.63 32.60
C ALA A 18 -9.34 -9.79 31.08
N THR A 19 -10.51 -9.94 30.47
CA THR A 19 -10.69 -10.05 29.04
C THR A 19 -10.38 -8.73 28.35
N GLU A 20 -10.86 -7.61 28.90
CA GLU A 20 -10.59 -6.27 28.39
C GLU A 20 -9.10 -5.90 28.56
N LEU A 21 -8.47 -6.24 29.67
CA LEU A 21 -7.04 -6.04 29.90
C LEU A 21 -6.20 -6.86 28.90
N ALA A 22 -6.60 -8.09 28.61
CA ALA A 22 -5.94 -8.93 27.62
C ALA A 22 -6.10 -8.38 26.20
N ARG A 23 -7.26 -7.81 25.88
CA ARG A 23 -7.54 -7.10 24.63
C ARG A 23 -6.64 -5.87 24.47
N LEU A 24 -6.62 -4.99 25.49
CA LEU A 24 -5.80 -3.77 25.48
C LEU A 24 -4.30 -4.08 25.38
N ARG A 25 -3.82 -5.12 26.08
CA ARG A 25 -2.42 -5.55 25.96
C ARG A 25 -2.06 -6.05 24.56
N ARG A 26 -2.94 -6.80 23.91
CA ARG A 26 -2.74 -7.22 22.51
C ARG A 26 -2.72 -6.03 21.57
N GLU A 27 -3.57 -5.06 21.83
CA GLU A 27 -3.66 -3.84 21.02
C GLU A 27 -2.38 -2.99 21.16
N ILE A 28 -1.86 -2.82 22.37
CA ILE A 28 -0.60 -2.12 22.62
C ILE A 28 0.58 -2.86 21.95
N ALA A 29 0.70 -4.18 22.17
CA ALA A 29 1.74 -4.97 21.54
C ALA A 29 1.70 -4.86 20.01
N LEU A 30 0.51 -4.89 19.44
CA LEU A 30 0.32 -4.71 17.99
C LEU A 30 0.76 -3.33 17.50
N ARG A 31 0.51 -2.27 18.28
CA ARG A 31 0.98 -0.90 17.98
C ARG A 31 2.50 -0.82 18.03
N ASP A 32 3.11 -1.40 19.06
CA ASP A 32 4.57 -1.41 19.22
C ASP A 32 5.25 -2.17 18.08
N ASP A 33 4.71 -3.29 17.65
CA ASP A 33 5.20 -4.07 16.51
C ASP A 33 5.11 -3.26 15.20
N VAL A 34 4.00 -2.56 14.95
CA VAL A 34 3.84 -1.70 13.76
C VAL A 34 4.81 -0.52 13.80
N LEU A 35 5.00 0.11 14.95
CA LEU A 35 5.96 1.21 15.09
C LEU A 35 7.40 0.74 14.87
N ALA A 36 7.79 -0.42 15.41
CA ALA A 36 9.10 -1.00 15.20
C ALA A 36 9.35 -1.33 13.72
N MET A 37 8.35 -1.88 13.04
CA MET A 37 8.42 -2.14 11.60
C MET A 37 8.44 -0.86 10.77
N ALA A 38 7.59 0.13 11.09
CA ALA A 38 7.61 1.42 10.43
C ALA A 38 9.00 2.07 10.54
N ALA A 39 9.64 1.99 11.72
CA ALA A 39 11.00 2.45 11.92
C ALA A 39 12.02 1.69 11.05
N HIS A 40 11.82 0.40 10.84
CA HIS A 40 12.67 -0.40 9.95
C HIS A 40 12.45 -0.05 8.47
N GLU A 41 11.21 0.08 8.06
CA GLU A 41 10.81 0.51 6.70
C GLU A 41 11.31 1.94 6.38
N LEU A 42 11.37 2.82 7.37
CA LEU A 42 11.93 4.16 7.22
C LEU A 42 13.44 4.17 7.03
N ARG A 43 14.15 3.20 7.59
CA ARG A 43 15.63 3.16 7.52
C ARG A 43 16.12 2.91 6.09
N ASN A 44 15.42 2.05 5.32
CA ASN A 44 15.82 1.69 3.96
C ASN A 44 15.78 2.90 3.00
N PRO A 45 14.71 3.71 2.94
CA PRO A 45 14.67 4.89 2.08
C PRO A 45 15.64 5.99 2.51
N LEU A 46 15.89 6.13 3.81
CA LEU A 46 16.89 7.08 4.30
C LEU A 46 18.29 6.73 3.79
N HIS A 47 18.63 5.43 3.67
CA HIS A 47 19.86 5.01 3.03
C HIS A 47 19.90 5.35 1.53
N ALA A 48 18.81 5.07 0.81
CA ALA A 48 18.69 5.41 -0.61
C ALA A 48 18.79 6.92 -0.84
N LEU A 49 18.10 7.72 -0.02
CA LEU A 49 18.18 9.17 -0.04
C LEU A 49 19.60 9.68 0.21
N SER A 50 20.27 9.14 1.23
CA SER A 50 21.67 9.49 1.54
C SER A 50 22.60 9.18 0.38
N LEU A 51 22.40 8.05 -0.31
CA LEU A 51 23.16 7.68 -1.50
C LEU A 51 22.90 8.64 -2.68
N HIS A 52 21.64 8.95 -2.96
CA HIS A 52 21.28 9.91 -4.01
C HIS A 52 21.90 11.29 -3.78
N LEU A 53 21.85 11.78 -2.55
CA LEU A 53 22.46 13.06 -2.18
C LEU A 53 24.00 13.02 -2.27
N ALA A 54 24.63 11.92 -1.85
CA ALA A 54 26.08 11.76 -1.99
C ALA A 54 26.52 11.73 -3.46
N LEU A 55 25.80 11.02 -4.31
CA LEU A 55 26.03 10.97 -5.76
C LEU A 55 25.78 12.34 -6.40
N ALA A 56 24.70 13.05 -6.03
CA ALA A 56 24.44 14.39 -6.52
C ALA A 56 25.58 15.35 -6.19
N ARG A 57 26.11 15.30 -4.96
CA ARG A 57 27.25 16.10 -4.54
C ARG A 57 28.51 15.80 -5.36
N THR A 58 28.82 14.53 -5.58
CA THR A 58 29.98 14.11 -6.37
C THR A 58 29.85 14.56 -7.84
N THR A 59 28.64 14.44 -8.41
CA THR A 59 28.35 14.86 -9.78
C THR A 59 28.45 16.38 -9.93
N ALA A 60 27.97 17.14 -8.94
CA ALA A 60 28.11 18.59 -8.93
C ALA A 60 29.59 19.04 -8.85
N GLN A 61 30.40 18.37 -8.01
CA GLN A 61 31.84 18.62 -7.92
C GLN A 61 32.59 18.29 -9.23
N GLY A 62 32.08 17.33 -9.99
CA GLY A 62 32.59 16.99 -11.33
C GLY A 62 32.14 17.98 -12.45
N GLY A 63 31.45 19.06 -12.12
CA GLY A 63 31.01 20.09 -13.05
C GLY A 63 29.71 19.77 -13.83
N ASN A 64 29.05 18.66 -13.56
CA ASN A 64 27.78 18.32 -14.22
C ASN A 64 26.56 18.75 -13.35
N ALA A 65 26.26 20.05 -13.40
CA ALA A 65 25.17 20.62 -12.61
C ALA A 65 23.76 20.10 -13.00
N VAL A 66 23.55 19.75 -14.27
CA VAL A 66 22.27 19.26 -14.77
C VAL A 66 21.96 17.88 -14.19
N ASP A 67 22.91 16.95 -14.24
CA ASP A 67 22.74 15.61 -13.68
C ASP A 67 22.64 15.66 -12.13
N ALA A 68 23.38 16.56 -11.49
CA ALA A 68 23.26 16.77 -10.06
C ALA A 68 21.86 17.27 -9.66
N ALA A 69 21.28 18.22 -10.39
CA ALA A 69 19.93 18.72 -10.16
C ALA A 69 18.90 17.60 -10.33
N GLU A 70 19.01 16.77 -11.36
CA GLU A 70 18.10 15.64 -11.58
C GLU A 70 18.19 14.61 -10.44
N ARG A 71 19.38 14.33 -9.91
CA ARG A 71 19.56 13.45 -8.75
C ARG A 71 18.93 14.01 -7.47
N ILE A 72 19.05 15.32 -7.25
CA ILE A 72 18.37 16.00 -6.13
C ILE A 72 16.87 15.90 -6.29
N ARG A 73 16.32 16.20 -7.47
CA ARG A 73 14.89 16.09 -7.74
C ARG A 73 14.35 14.68 -7.46
N ARG A 74 15.08 13.64 -7.86
CA ARG A 74 14.71 12.24 -7.55
C ARG A 74 14.75 11.95 -6.06
N ALA A 75 15.73 12.48 -5.33
CA ALA A 75 15.80 12.36 -3.89
C ALA A 75 14.61 13.05 -3.19
N GLU A 76 14.22 14.23 -3.64
CA GLU A 76 13.04 14.95 -3.13
C GLU A 76 11.74 14.20 -3.37
N LEU A 77 11.53 13.65 -4.56
CA LEU A 77 10.37 12.82 -4.88
C LEU A 77 10.32 11.55 -4.02
N THR A 78 11.46 10.94 -3.79
CA THR A 78 11.58 9.76 -2.92
C THR A 78 11.20 10.14 -1.49
N LEU A 79 11.75 11.24 -0.96
CA LEU A 79 11.45 11.71 0.39
C LEU A 79 9.97 12.03 0.57
N LYS A 80 9.36 12.74 -0.40
CA LYS A 80 7.93 13.07 -0.38
C LYS A 80 7.06 11.82 -0.28
N ARG A 81 7.27 10.83 -1.15
CA ARG A 81 6.53 9.56 -1.12
C ARG A 81 6.67 8.83 0.22
N TYR A 82 7.86 8.84 0.79
CA TYR A 82 8.06 8.20 2.09
C TYR A 82 7.36 8.94 3.23
N ALA A 83 7.36 10.28 3.21
CA ALA A 83 6.63 11.07 4.20
C ALA A 83 5.11 10.77 4.14
N GLU A 84 4.55 10.72 2.94
CA GLU A 84 3.14 10.36 2.72
C GLU A 84 2.85 8.93 3.20
N ARG A 85 3.72 7.96 2.88
CA ARG A 85 3.60 6.57 3.33
C ARG A 85 3.60 6.43 4.85
N VAL A 86 4.47 7.18 5.54
CA VAL A 86 4.51 7.21 7.00
C VAL A 86 3.24 7.80 7.58
N THR A 87 2.75 8.88 6.99
CA THR A 87 1.50 9.53 7.43
C THR A 87 0.33 8.55 7.34
N VAL A 88 0.16 7.88 6.20
CA VAL A 88 -0.87 6.84 6.01
C VAL A 88 -0.73 5.70 7.05
N LEU A 89 0.50 5.22 7.27
CA LEU A 89 0.76 4.19 8.27
C LEU A 89 0.37 4.65 9.67
N MET A 90 0.74 5.86 10.06
CA MET A 90 0.44 6.42 11.38
C MET A 90 -1.08 6.60 11.57
N GLU A 91 -1.80 7.06 10.56
CA GLU A 91 -3.27 7.17 10.61
C GLU A 91 -3.94 5.80 10.76
N LEU A 92 -3.50 4.80 10.00
CA LEU A 92 -4.05 3.43 10.06
C LEU A 92 -3.77 2.73 11.39
N VAL A 93 -2.72 3.14 12.11
CA VAL A 93 -2.30 2.54 13.40
C VAL A 93 -2.86 3.30 14.59
N ALA A 94 -3.12 4.61 14.44
CA ALA A 94 -3.51 5.49 15.55
C ALA A 94 -4.79 5.06 16.27
N SER A 95 -5.71 4.38 15.60
CA SER A 95 -6.95 3.89 16.22
C SER A 95 -7.39 2.54 15.66
N PRO A 96 -7.65 1.53 16.48
CA PRO A 96 -8.32 0.31 16.07
C PRO A 96 -9.71 0.64 15.55
N GLY A 97 -9.95 0.40 14.28
CA GLY A 97 -11.21 0.73 13.64
C GLY A 97 -11.28 2.13 13.02
N ALA A 98 -10.23 2.96 13.14
CA ALA A 98 -10.16 4.21 12.37
C ALA A 98 -10.13 3.89 10.87
N THR A 99 -11.01 4.53 10.15
CA THR A 99 -10.99 4.56 8.69
C THR A 99 -10.05 5.67 8.27
N TYR A 100 -9.19 5.41 7.31
CA TYR A 100 -8.35 6.44 6.69
C TYR A 100 -9.24 7.59 6.20
N ALA A 101 -8.89 8.83 6.57
CA ALA A 101 -9.66 10.01 6.19
C ALA A 101 -9.35 10.38 4.73
N LEU A 102 -10.21 9.92 3.80
CA LEU A 102 -10.04 10.18 2.37
C LEU A 102 -10.19 11.65 2.02
N VAL A 103 -9.26 12.14 1.21
CA VAL A 103 -9.35 13.44 0.54
C VAL A 103 -9.64 13.21 -0.95
N ARG A 104 -10.92 13.02 -1.28
CA ARG A 104 -11.32 12.75 -2.67
C ARG A 104 -11.12 13.98 -3.55
N GLN A 105 -10.47 13.78 -4.68
CA GLN A 105 -10.21 14.77 -5.70
C GLN A 105 -10.53 14.18 -7.07
N ARG A 106 -10.83 15.03 -8.04
CA ARG A 106 -10.96 14.60 -9.43
C ARG A 106 -9.56 14.54 -10.04
N ILE A 107 -9.06 13.36 -10.29
CA ILE A 107 -7.70 13.10 -10.79
C ILE A 107 -7.72 12.35 -12.12
N ASP A 108 -6.68 12.57 -12.91
CA ASP A 108 -6.37 11.76 -14.09
C ASP A 108 -5.64 10.49 -13.65
N VAL A 109 -6.37 9.37 -13.55
CA VAL A 109 -5.83 8.11 -13.05
C VAL A 109 -4.76 7.54 -13.98
N PRO A 110 -4.92 7.48 -15.31
CA PRO A 110 -3.85 7.08 -16.21
C PRO A 110 -2.57 7.91 -16.06
N ALA A 111 -2.68 9.23 -15.93
CA ALA A 111 -1.52 10.09 -15.74
C ALA A 111 -0.81 9.84 -14.41
N LEU A 112 -1.55 9.63 -13.32
CA LEU A 112 -1.00 9.26 -12.03
C LEU A 112 -0.27 7.92 -12.11
N VAL A 113 -0.88 6.90 -12.71
CA VAL A 113 -0.27 5.57 -12.90
C VAL A 113 1.01 5.68 -13.72
N ALA A 114 1.00 6.40 -14.85
CA ALA A 114 2.19 6.60 -15.69
C ALA A 114 3.32 7.28 -14.91
N THR A 115 3.03 8.35 -14.15
CA THR A 115 4.01 9.06 -13.33
C THR A 115 4.66 8.13 -12.28
N LEU A 116 3.87 7.28 -11.64
CA LEU A 116 4.40 6.34 -10.64
C LEU A 116 5.26 5.26 -11.31
N VAL A 117 4.80 4.69 -12.44
CA VAL A 117 5.55 3.69 -13.19
C VAL A 117 6.89 4.23 -13.67
N ASP A 118 6.91 5.43 -14.28
CA ASP A 118 8.14 6.10 -14.72
C ASP A 118 9.13 6.29 -13.56
N SER A 119 8.62 6.59 -12.39
CA SER A 119 9.43 6.80 -11.19
C SER A 119 10.06 5.52 -10.63
N LEU A 120 9.47 4.37 -10.91
CA LEU A 120 9.93 3.05 -10.49
C LEU A 120 10.71 2.30 -11.60
N GLU A 121 10.76 2.85 -12.82
CA GLU A 121 11.38 2.21 -13.98
C GLU A 121 12.85 1.81 -13.73
N GLN A 122 13.61 2.68 -13.07
CA GLN A 122 15.01 2.39 -12.76
C GLN A 122 15.15 1.24 -11.75
N GLU A 123 14.26 1.17 -10.75
CA GLU A 123 14.25 0.08 -9.78
C GLU A 123 13.86 -1.24 -10.46
N ALA A 124 12.80 -1.24 -11.27
CA ALA A 124 12.35 -2.40 -12.03
C ALA A 124 13.46 -2.89 -12.99
N SER A 125 14.05 -1.99 -13.78
CA SER A 125 15.14 -2.31 -14.72
C SER A 125 16.37 -2.89 -14.01
N SER A 126 16.75 -2.37 -12.84
CA SER A 126 17.87 -2.91 -12.04
C SER A 126 17.65 -4.34 -11.56
N ARG A 127 16.37 -4.77 -11.49
CA ARG A 127 15.93 -6.13 -11.14
C ARG A 127 15.63 -7.00 -12.36
N GLY A 128 15.80 -6.46 -13.58
CA GLY A 128 15.46 -7.16 -14.81
C GLY A 128 13.95 -7.29 -15.07
N ILE A 129 13.14 -6.42 -14.50
CA ILE A 129 11.67 -6.45 -14.60
C ILE A 129 11.24 -5.42 -15.66
N ALA A 130 10.51 -5.88 -16.69
CA ALA A 130 9.83 -5.01 -17.65
C ALA A 130 8.46 -4.62 -17.13
N MET A 131 8.15 -3.31 -17.08
CA MET A 131 6.83 -2.80 -16.72
C MET A 131 6.04 -2.37 -17.95
N GLN A 132 4.73 -2.60 -17.94
CA GLN A 132 3.81 -2.19 -18.99
C GLN A 132 2.51 -1.65 -18.38
N VAL A 133 2.07 -0.50 -18.87
CA VAL A 133 0.73 0.04 -18.55
C VAL A 133 -0.19 -0.22 -19.75
N VAL A 134 -1.35 -0.78 -19.49
CA VAL A 134 -2.36 -1.14 -20.49
C VAL A 134 -3.69 -0.48 -20.11
N CYS A 135 -4.24 0.28 -21.01
CA CYS A 135 -5.56 0.89 -20.88
C CYS A 135 -6.28 0.73 -22.22
N ASP A 136 -6.64 -0.53 -22.53
CA ASP A 136 -7.25 -0.89 -23.83
C ASP A 136 -8.78 -0.71 -23.82
N ASP A 137 -9.35 -0.29 -22.68
CA ASP A 137 -10.79 -0.06 -22.56
C ASP A 137 -11.14 1.34 -23.08
N PRO A 138 -11.79 1.45 -24.25
CA PRO A 138 -12.17 2.75 -24.83
C PRO A 138 -13.22 3.50 -24.00
N THR A 139 -13.87 2.81 -23.06
CA THR A 139 -14.86 3.41 -22.15
C THR A 139 -14.22 3.94 -20.86
N PHE A 140 -12.95 3.67 -20.64
CA PHE A 140 -12.22 4.18 -19.48
C PHE A 140 -11.91 5.66 -19.64
N GLY A 141 -12.80 6.51 -19.12
CA GLY A 141 -12.52 7.93 -19.03
C GLY A 141 -11.38 8.19 -18.03
N PRO A 142 -10.48 9.17 -18.26
CA PRO A 142 -9.29 9.37 -17.45
C PRO A 142 -9.58 9.87 -16.03
N TRP A 143 -10.66 10.61 -15.87
CA TRP A 143 -10.97 11.31 -14.63
C TRP A 143 -11.79 10.44 -13.66
N ARG A 144 -11.32 10.35 -12.42
CA ARG A 144 -12.01 9.68 -11.31
C ARG A 144 -11.97 10.54 -10.05
N ALA A 145 -13.06 10.46 -9.27
CA ALA A 145 -13.11 11.06 -7.94
C ALA A 145 -12.55 10.05 -6.93
N THR A 146 -11.29 10.20 -6.56
CA THR A 146 -10.61 9.34 -5.59
C THR A 146 -9.53 10.12 -4.84
N ASP A 147 -8.92 9.50 -3.84
CA ASP A 147 -7.79 10.08 -3.10
C ASP A 147 -6.48 9.71 -3.82
N PRO A 148 -5.73 10.69 -4.36
CA PRO A 148 -4.50 10.42 -5.09
C PRO A 148 -3.43 9.78 -4.22
N VAL A 149 -3.31 10.17 -2.93
CA VAL A 149 -2.30 9.64 -2.01
C VAL A 149 -2.60 8.18 -1.69
N ALA A 150 -3.88 7.87 -1.41
CA ALA A 150 -4.31 6.50 -1.17
C ALA A 150 -4.10 5.61 -2.40
N LEU A 151 -4.43 6.10 -3.59
CA LEU A 151 -4.26 5.35 -4.85
C LEU A 151 -2.79 5.11 -5.18
N GLU A 152 -1.93 6.13 -5.06
CA GLU A 152 -0.48 5.98 -5.21
C GLU A 152 0.08 4.95 -4.24
N GLN A 153 -0.33 4.99 -2.98
CA GLN A 153 0.12 4.06 -1.96
C GLN A 153 -0.33 2.62 -2.25
N VAL A 154 -1.56 2.43 -2.75
CA VAL A 154 -2.07 1.12 -3.18
C VAL A 154 -1.20 0.57 -4.31
N LEU A 155 -1.00 1.35 -5.37
CA LEU A 155 -0.23 0.91 -6.53
C LEU A 155 1.24 0.66 -6.18
N ASP A 156 1.88 1.56 -5.40
CA ASP A 156 3.26 1.41 -4.95
C ASP A 156 3.47 0.11 -4.16
N ASN A 157 2.57 -0.21 -3.22
CA ASN A 157 2.65 -1.45 -2.46
C ASN A 157 2.50 -2.70 -3.35
N LEU A 158 1.59 -2.69 -4.32
CA LEU A 158 1.40 -3.82 -5.24
C LEU A 158 2.61 -4.01 -6.15
N LEU A 159 3.18 -2.92 -6.70
CA LEU A 159 4.38 -2.97 -7.54
C LEU A 159 5.60 -3.44 -6.75
N LEU A 160 5.83 -2.90 -5.55
CA LEU A 160 6.94 -3.33 -4.69
C LEU A 160 6.82 -4.79 -4.25
N ASN A 161 5.60 -5.31 -4.07
CA ASN A 161 5.39 -6.74 -3.83
C ASN A 161 5.83 -7.56 -5.04
N ALA A 162 5.44 -7.17 -6.25
CA ALA A 162 5.88 -7.83 -7.47
C ALA A 162 7.42 -7.80 -7.62
N PHE A 163 8.07 -6.67 -7.28
CA PHE A 163 9.53 -6.54 -7.39
C PHE A 163 10.32 -7.36 -6.35
N LYS A 164 9.77 -7.49 -5.14
CA LYS A 164 10.50 -8.11 -4.02
C LYS A 164 10.24 -9.61 -3.88
N HIS A 165 9.03 -10.04 -4.20
CA HIS A 165 8.56 -11.35 -3.77
C HIS A 165 8.26 -12.32 -4.91
N SER A 166 8.00 -11.82 -6.10
CA SER A 166 7.52 -12.69 -7.18
C SER A 166 8.64 -13.36 -7.98
N GLY A 167 9.83 -12.77 -8.04
CA GLY A 167 10.88 -13.19 -8.99
C GLY A 167 10.44 -12.97 -10.45
N ALA A 168 9.50 -12.06 -10.67
CA ALA A 168 8.96 -11.76 -11.99
C ALA A 168 10.00 -11.13 -12.91
N SER A 169 9.83 -11.35 -14.21
CA SER A 169 10.52 -10.61 -15.28
C SER A 169 9.62 -9.58 -15.96
N ARG A 170 8.32 -9.62 -15.69
CA ARG A 170 7.33 -8.69 -16.24
C ARG A 170 6.24 -8.38 -15.23
N VAL A 171 5.86 -7.09 -15.18
CA VAL A 171 4.71 -6.60 -14.43
C VAL A 171 3.84 -5.77 -15.37
N THR A 172 2.54 -6.07 -15.40
CA THR A 172 1.56 -5.36 -16.22
C THR A 172 0.53 -4.68 -15.32
N ILE A 173 0.33 -3.39 -15.52
CA ILE A 173 -0.71 -2.60 -14.86
C ILE A 173 -1.85 -2.41 -15.85
N ARG A 174 -3.08 -2.78 -15.49
CA ARG A 174 -4.26 -2.60 -16.34
C ARG A 174 -5.29 -1.70 -15.67
N LEU A 175 -5.85 -0.80 -16.46
CA LEU A 175 -6.98 0.04 -16.07
C LEU A 175 -8.17 -0.32 -16.96
N ALA A 176 -9.34 -0.52 -16.37
CA ALA A 176 -10.56 -0.82 -17.10
C ALA A 176 -11.81 -0.33 -16.35
N SER A 177 -12.86 0.00 -17.11
CA SER A 177 -14.19 0.26 -16.55
C SER A 177 -14.85 -1.05 -16.14
N ALA A 178 -15.67 -1.00 -15.09
CA ALA A 178 -16.55 -2.07 -14.66
C ALA A 178 -17.92 -1.49 -14.34
N ALA A 179 -18.98 -2.28 -14.36
CA ALA A 179 -20.33 -1.78 -14.10
C ALA A 179 -20.40 -1.01 -12.77
N GLY A 180 -20.60 0.32 -12.84
CA GLY A 180 -20.65 1.23 -11.68
C GLY A 180 -19.33 1.33 -10.87
N ALA A 181 -18.21 0.97 -11.49
CA ALA A 181 -16.90 0.98 -10.85
C ALA A 181 -15.79 1.07 -11.92
N TRP A 182 -14.56 1.15 -11.48
CA TRP A 182 -13.37 0.95 -12.31
C TRP A 182 -12.39 0.00 -11.59
N THR A 183 -11.49 -0.58 -12.35
CA THR A 183 -10.52 -1.54 -11.84
C THR A 183 -9.09 -1.12 -12.17
N LEU A 184 -8.22 -1.34 -11.18
CA LEU A 184 -6.77 -1.31 -11.31
C LEU A 184 -6.27 -2.72 -11.07
N GLN A 185 -5.61 -3.32 -12.04
CA GLN A 185 -4.97 -4.62 -11.90
C GLN A 185 -3.45 -4.47 -11.94
N VAL A 186 -2.77 -5.21 -11.07
CA VAL A 186 -1.32 -5.44 -11.14
C VAL A 186 -1.10 -6.93 -11.31
N GLU A 187 -0.54 -7.30 -12.45
CA GLU A 187 -0.24 -8.67 -12.86
C GLU A 187 1.27 -8.86 -12.92
N ASP A 188 1.80 -9.88 -12.27
CA ASP A 188 3.18 -10.33 -12.41
C ASP A 188 3.25 -11.77 -12.92
N ASN A 189 4.34 -12.14 -13.58
CA ASN A 189 4.61 -13.48 -14.08
C ASN A 189 5.56 -14.29 -13.17
N GLY A 190 5.51 -14.04 -11.87
CA GLY A 190 6.46 -14.62 -10.92
C GLY A 190 6.08 -15.99 -10.38
N SER A 191 6.56 -16.28 -9.16
CA SER A 191 6.39 -17.60 -8.51
C SER A 191 4.95 -17.95 -8.14
N GLY A 192 4.07 -16.93 -8.03
CA GLY A 192 2.71 -17.10 -7.52
C GLY A 192 2.64 -17.43 -6.03
N ILE A 193 1.43 -17.56 -5.54
CA ILE A 193 1.09 -17.80 -4.12
C ILE A 193 0.20 -19.03 -4.03
N ALA A 194 0.54 -19.98 -3.14
CA ALA A 194 -0.24 -21.17 -2.89
C ALA A 194 -1.65 -20.82 -2.34
N LEU A 195 -2.64 -21.64 -2.67
CA LEU A 195 -4.05 -21.38 -2.34
C LEU A 195 -4.27 -21.20 -0.83
N GLU A 196 -3.54 -21.97 -0.03
CA GLU A 196 -3.56 -21.94 1.44
C GLU A 196 -3.10 -20.59 2.01
N ASP A 197 -2.14 -19.93 1.33
CA ASP A 197 -1.57 -18.63 1.77
C ASP A 197 -2.36 -17.41 1.26
N GLN A 198 -3.20 -17.56 0.21
CA GLN A 198 -3.85 -16.43 -0.46
C GLN A 198 -4.79 -15.61 0.43
N ARG A 199 -5.35 -16.21 1.49
CA ARG A 199 -6.17 -15.48 2.46
C ARG A 199 -5.32 -14.73 3.47
N SER A 200 -4.28 -15.39 3.95
CA SER A 200 -3.42 -14.85 5.01
C SER A 200 -2.53 -13.71 4.54
N VAL A 201 -2.18 -13.63 3.23
CA VAL A 201 -1.30 -12.55 2.73
C VAL A 201 -1.87 -11.14 2.90
N PHE A 202 -3.17 -10.99 3.13
CA PHE A 202 -3.83 -9.71 3.43
C PHE A 202 -3.89 -9.39 4.93
N GLU A 203 -3.51 -10.33 5.77
CA GLU A 203 -3.46 -10.11 7.22
C GLU A 203 -2.23 -9.30 7.62
N LYS A 204 -2.30 -8.65 8.78
CA LYS A 204 -1.13 -7.94 9.33
C LYS A 204 0.01 -8.93 9.57
N PHE A 205 1.23 -8.54 9.16
CA PHE A 205 2.46 -9.30 9.38
C PHE A 205 2.50 -10.67 8.68
N ALA A 206 1.60 -10.88 7.75
CA ALA A 206 1.63 -12.08 6.94
C ALA A 206 2.86 -12.04 5.99
N VAL A 207 3.73 -13.02 6.17
CA VAL A 207 4.82 -13.30 5.25
C VAL A 207 4.57 -14.71 4.73
N ALA A 208 4.45 -14.88 3.40
CA ALA A 208 4.24 -16.19 2.83
C ALA A 208 5.37 -17.14 3.27
N ALA A 209 5.04 -18.35 3.68
CA ALA A 209 5.96 -19.31 4.27
C ALA A 209 7.20 -19.65 3.40
N HIS A 210 7.11 -19.36 2.11
CA HIS A 210 8.17 -19.60 1.11
C HIS A 210 8.94 -18.34 0.69
N SER A 211 8.64 -17.15 1.28
CA SER A 211 9.45 -15.96 1.01
C SER A 211 10.78 -16.04 1.75
N SER A 212 11.88 -15.73 1.05
CA SER A 212 13.23 -15.70 1.60
C SER A 212 13.27 -14.81 2.86
N ARG A 213 13.92 -15.29 3.94
CA ARG A 213 14.09 -14.55 5.21
C ARG A 213 14.62 -13.14 4.93
N GLY A 214 13.87 -12.11 5.29
CA GLY A 214 14.25 -10.69 5.12
C GLY A 214 13.45 -9.91 4.07
N ALA A 215 12.46 -10.50 3.41
CA ALA A 215 11.82 -9.95 2.22
C ALA A 215 10.59 -9.05 2.48
N GLY A 216 10.35 -8.55 3.67
CA GLY A 216 9.28 -7.56 3.90
C GLY A 216 8.63 -7.66 5.28
N THR A 217 7.89 -6.62 5.64
CA THR A 217 7.25 -6.47 6.95
C THR A 217 5.87 -7.13 7.05
N GLY A 218 5.32 -7.61 5.91
CA GLY A 218 3.94 -8.13 5.85
C GLY A 218 2.85 -7.07 6.07
N LEU A 219 3.19 -5.78 5.94
CA LEU A 219 2.23 -4.68 6.08
C LEU A 219 1.69 -4.19 4.74
N GLY A 220 2.40 -4.39 3.63
CA GLY A 220 2.05 -3.80 2.34
C GLY A 220 0.63 -4.15 1.87
N LEU A 221 0.28 -5.42 1.82
CA LEU A 221 -1.06 -5.86 1.39
C LEU A 221 -2.15 -5.54 2.41
N TRP A 222 -1.82 -5.51 3.70
CA TRP A 222 -2.74 -5.04 4.72
C TRP A 222 -3.07 -3.55 4.54
N ILE A 223 -2.06 -2.69 4.26
CA ILE A 223 -2.26 -1.27 3.94
C ILE A 223 -3.15 -1.14 2.71
N VAL A 224 -2.86 -1.89 1.64
CA VAL A 224 -3.69 -1.91 0.43
C VAL A 224 -5.14 -2.22 0.77
N THR A 225 -5.40 -3.28 1.56
CA THR A 225 -6.75 -3.65 1.97
C THR A 225 -7.45 -2.52 2.72
N ARG A 226 -6.75 -1.86 3.66
CA ARG A 226 -7.34 -0.76 4.45
C ARG A 226 -7.64 0.47 3.61
N LEU A 227 -6.75 0.87 2.69
CA LEU A 227 -6.96 2.00 1.80
C LEU A 227 -8.07 1.72 0.78
N VAL A 228 -8.10 0.52 0.21
CA VAL A 228 -9.15 0.11 -0.73
C VAL A 228 -10.51 0.08 -0.04
N GLN A 229 -10.60 -0.44 1.18
CA GLN A 229 -11.83 -0.40 2.00
C GLN A 229 -12.26 1.04 2.32
N ALA A 230 -11.30 1.93 2.62
CA ALA A 230 -11.62 3.34 2.84
C ALA A 230 -12.19 4.00 1.57
N MET A 231 -11.74 3.58 0.38
CA MET A 231 -12.28 4.01 -0.92
C MET A 231 -13.59 3.30 -1.31
N ASP A 232 -14.24 2.59 -0.39
CA ASP A 232 -15.44 1.77 -0.61
C ASP A 232 -15.22 0.67 -1.68
N GLY A 233 -13.96 0.30 -1.90
CA GLY A 233 -13.54 -0.67 -2.91
C GLY A 233 -13.32 -2.06 -2.34
N GLU A 234 -12.92 -2.95 -3.25
CA GLU A 234 -12.57 -4.34 -2.97
C GLU A 234 -11.25 -4.70 -3.63
N ILE A 235 -10.42 -5.50 -2.94
CA ILE A 235 -9.23 -6.11 -3.52
C ILE A 235 -9.40 -7.63 -3.58
N THR A 236 -9.03 -8.21 -4.72
CA THR A 236 -9.00 -9.66 -4.93
C THR A 236 -7.64 -10.11 -5.45
N LEU A 237 -7.29 -11.37 -5.19
CA LEU A 237 -6.08 -12.03 -5.66
C LEU A 237 -6.46 -13.28 -6.45
N ARG A 238 -5.88 -13.42 -7.64
CA ARG A 238 -5.84 -14.66 -8.41
C ARG A 238 -4.38 -15.07 -8.60
N SER A 239 -4.03 -16.24 -8.13
CA SER A 239 -2.66 -16.74 -8.22
C SER A 239 -2.64 -18.26 -8.17
N ALA A 240 -1.60 -18.87 -8.74
CA ALA A 240 -1.23 -20.25 -8.50
C ALA A 240 0.30 -20.39 -8.56
N PRO A 241 0.89 -21.36 -7.88
CA PRO A 241 2.33 -21.58 -7.93
C PRO A 241 2.85 -21.67 -9.36
N GLY A 242 3.87 -20.88 -9.69
CA GLY A 242 4.49 -20.82 -11.01
C GLY A 242 3.75 -20.00 -12.07
N THR A 243 2.60 -19.38 -11.76
CA THR A 243 1.82 -18.60 -12.73
C THR A 243 1.82 -17.10 -12.47
N GLY A 244 2.46 -16.65 -11.37
CA GLY A 244 2.43 -15.27 -10.92
C GLY A 244 1.18 -14.91 -10.14
N CYS A 245 0.97 -13.61 -9.97
CA CYS A 245 -0.16 -13.05 -9.23
C CYS A 245 -0.92 -12.02 -10.07
N ILE A 246 -2.23 -11.96 -9.88
CA ILE A 246 -3.08 -10.88 -10.39
C ILE A 246 -3.84 -10.31 -9.19
N PHE A 247 -3.42 -9.12 -8.76
CA PHE A 247 -4.15 -8.32 -7.80
C PHE A 247 -5.12 -7.40 -8.54
N THR A 248 -6.39 -7.45 -8.20
CA THR A 248 -7.43 -6.59 -8.78
C THR A 248 -8.05 -5.73 -7.70
N VAL A 249 -7.89 -4.43 -7.82
CA VAL A 249 -8.56 -3.41 -7.00
C VAL A 249 -9.75 -2.90 -7.79
N ARG A 250 -10.94 -3.01 -7.23
CA ARG A 250 -12.19 -2.48 -7.77
C ARG A 250 -12.66 -1.33 -6.90
N ILE A 251 -12.82 -0.15 -7.49
CA ILE A 251 -13.26 1.06 -6.79
C ILE A 251 -14.59 1.50 -7.41
N PRO A 252 -15.66 1.67 -6.61
CA PRO A 252 -16.92 2.22 -7.10
C PRO A 252 -16.71 3.60 -7.72
N GLU A 253 -17.44 3.90 -8.79
CA GLU A 253 -17.52 5.28 -9.25
C GLU A 253 -18.26 6.06 -8.17
N ALA A 254 -17.60 7.07 -7.60
CA ALA A 254 -18.31 8.01 -6.75
C ALA A 254 -19.30 8.75 -7.64
N ASP A 255 -20.57 8.83 -7.23
CA ASP A 255 -21.53 9.71 -7.86
C ASP A 255 -20.89 11.09 -8.00
N ASP A 256 -20.96 11.61 -9.22
CA ASP A 256 -20.36 12.88 -9.59
C ASP A 256 -20.69 13.88 -8.48
N MET A 257 -19.68 14.47 -7.85
CA MET A 257 -19.86 15.58 -6.91
C MET A 257 -20.35 16.80 -7.70
N SER A 258 -21.46 16.58 -8.42
CA SER A 258 -22.21 17.63 -9.08
C SER A 258 -22.98 18.39 -8.03
N THR A 259 -22.59 19.64 -7.86
CA THR A 259 -23.39 20.75 -7.37
C THR A 259 -23.69 20.80 -5.86
N HIS A 260 -22.71 21.34 -5.10
CA HIS A 260 -23.14 22.40 -4.20
C HIS A 260 -22.40 23.69 -4.61
N ARG A 261 -23.19 24.53 -5.30
CA ARG A 261 -22.92 25.98 -5.49
C ARG A 261 -22.88 26.67 -4.15
#